data_927ea49f7fe55cc32e27e7ee3b82413e
#
_entry.id   927ea49f7fe55cc32e27e7ee3b82413e
#
_cell.length_a   1.000
_cell.length_b   1.000
_cell.length_c   1.000
_cell.angle_alpha   90.00
_cell.angle_beta   90.00
_cell.angle_gamma   90.00
#
_symmetry.space_group_name_H-M   'P 1'
#
loop_
_entity.id
_entity.type
_entity.pdbx_description
1 polymer ?
#
loop_
_entity_poly.entity_id
_entity_poly.type
_entity_poly.pdbx_seq_one_letter_code
_entity_poly.pdbx_strand_id
1 'polypeptide(L)'
;LQRQHVLDAAAVEVLPSSQKERYFTDLATEASRVFLREVMKPQPWVAAMVAAVLDGAGDKYRVGFHIRMGNSGSAFKDSHVFLTKPAIWGFAERGESVMRAAGRTARDTVWVLSTDSNLAEEELRAKYGEMIVTASGYRRGHSKTGAKDADGFTRAVIDLLLLSRCDYLVLTSHSTFSVIARTIARDGVPHYMMPSRGYW
;
A
#
# COMPACT_ATOMS: atom_id res chain seq x y z
N LEU A 1 -14.18 13.67 -14.14
CA LEU A 1 -14.91 12.56 -13.49
C LEU A 1 -15.88 11.98 -14.52
N GLN A 2 -15.43 10.98 -15.30
CA GLN A 2 -16.35 10.16 -16.07
C GLN A 2 -17.18 9.37 -15.05
N ARG A 3 -18.47 9.70 -14.93
CA ARG A 3 -19.43 8.87 -14.22
C ARG A 3 -19.46 7.53 -14.96
N GLN A 4 -18.93 6.47 -14.35
CA GLN A 4 -19.24 5.12 -14.79
C GLN A 4 -20.76 4.98 -14.64
N HIS A 5 -21.45 4.86 -15.75
CA HIS A 5 -22.90 4.59 -15.76
C HIS A 5 -23.06 3.18 -15.19
N VAL A 6 -23.70 3.07 -14.03
CA VAL A 6 -24.17 1.79 -13.53
C VAL A 6 -25.23 1.31 -14.53
N LEU A 7 -24.95 0.21 -15.22
CA LEU A 7 -25.88 -0.40 -16.16
C LEU A 7 -27.09 -0.94 -15.38
N ASP A 8 -28.27 -0.84 -15.94
CA ASP A 8 -29.44 -1.53 -15.39
C ASP A 8 -29.30 -3.07 -15.54
N ALA A 9 -30.10 -3.83 -14.79
CA ALA A 9 -30.00 -5.28 -14.76
C ALA A 9 -30.20 -5.91 -16.15
N ALA A 10 -31.08 -5.36 -16.97
CA ALA A 10 -31.33 -5.85 -18.32
C ALA A 10 -30.13 -5.59 -19.25
N ALA A 11 -29.52 -4.44 -19.15
CA ALA A 11 -28.29 -4.13 -19.90
C ALA A 11 -27.11 -5.05 -19.53
N VAL A 12 -26.99 -5.42 -18.25
CA VAL A 12 -25.95 -6.38 -17.80
C VAL A 12 -26.24 -7.79 -18.32
N GLU A 13 -27.50 -8.19 -18.40
CA GLU A 13 -27.90 -9.54 -18.81
C GLU A 13 -27.49 -9.90 -20.25
N VAL A 14 -27.44 -8.89 -21.13
CA VAL A 14 -27.04 -9.08 -22.53
C VAL A 14 -25.53 -9.02 -22.78
N LEU A 15 -24.72 -8.70 -21.76
CA LEU A 15 -23.28 -8.68 -21.93
C LEU A 15 -22.67 -10.07 -22.08
N PRO A 16 -21.63 -10.26 -22.92
CA PRO A 16 -20.82 -11.48 -22.92
C PRO A 16 -20.27 -11.81 -21.52
N SER A 17 -20.09 -13.10 -21.22
CA SER A 17 -19.66 -13.55 -19.87
C SER A 17 -18.39 -12.87 -19.36
N SER A 18 -17.38 -12.68 -20.22
CA SER A 18 -16.14 -11.98 -19.87
C SER A 18 -16.35 -10.50 -19.53
N GLN A 19 -17.33 -9.85 -20.18
CA GLN A 19 -17.68 -8.46 -19.87
C GLN A 19 -18.50 -8.36 -18.60
N LYS A 20 -19.39 -9.33 -18.32
CA LYS A 20 -20.12 -9.41 -17.04
C LYS A 20 -19.16 -9.54 -15.86
N GLU A 21 -18.22 -10.48 -15.95
CA GLU A 21 -17.22 -10.70 -14.90
C GLU A 21 -16.40 -9.41 -14.61
N ARG A 22 -15.95 -8.75 -15.66
CA ARG A 22 -15.24 -7.48 -15.54
C ARG A 22 -16.11 -6.39 -14.91
N TYR A 23 -17.35 -6.24 -15.36
CA TYR A 23 -18.29 -5.26 -14.84
C TYR A 23 -18.54 -5.46 -13.33
N PHE A 24 -18.82 -6.70 -12.89
CA PHE A 24 -19.04 -6.98 -11.49
C PHE A 24 -17.78 -6.81 -10.65
N THR A 25 -16.61 -7.13 -11.19
CA THR A 25 -15.33 -6.89 -10.53
C THR A 25 -15.09 -5.39 -10.33
N ASP A 26 -15.32 -4.58 -11.35
CA ASP A 26 -15.16 -3.13 -11.29
C ASP A 26 -16.16 -2.50 -10.30
N LEU A 27 -17.42 -2.94 -10.33
CA LEU A 27 -18.47 -2.50 -9.41
C LEU A 27 -18.16 -2.86 -7.96
N ALA A 28 -17.71 -4.09 -7.70
CA ALA A 28 -17.32 -4.54 -6.36
C ALA A 28 -16.10 -3.75 -5.85
N THR A 29 -15.15 -3.45 -6.73
CA THR A 29 -13.97 -2.64 -6.40
C THR A 29 -14.40 -1.21 -6.03
N GLU A 30 -15.30 -0.59 -6.79
CA GLU A 30 -15.79 0.75 -6.50
C GLU A 30 -16.61 0.80 -5.21
N ALA A 31 -17.49 -0.17 -4.98
CA ALA A 31 -18.24 -0.29 -3.73
C ALA A 31 -17.30 -0.45 -2.53
N SER A 32 -16.24 -1.27 -2.64
CA SER A 32 -15.23 -1.43 -1.61
C SER A 32 -14.46 -0.14 -1.36
N ARG A 33 -14.15 0.61 -2.41
CA ARG A 33 -13.47 1.90 -2.33
C ARG A 33 -14.30 2.92 -1.57
N VAL A 34 -15.57 3.09 -1.94
CA VAL A 34 -16.50 3.99 -1.26
C VAL A 34 -16.65 3.59 0.20
N PHE A 35 -16.86 2.31 0.49
CA PHE A 35 -16.96 1.81 1.86
C PHE A 35 -15.71 2.13 2.69
N LEU A 36 -14.52 1.79 2.18
CA LEU A 36 -13.27 2.00 2.91
C LEU A 36 -12.95 3.49 3.12
N ARG A 37 -13.28 4.36 2.15
CA ARG A 37 -12.99 5.79 2.24
C ARG A 37 -14.01 6.59 3.05
N GLU A 38 -15.29 6.27 2.88
CA GLU A 38 -16.38 7.07 3.42
C GLU A 38 -16.91 6.52 4.75
N VAL A 39 -16.93 5.20 4.91
CA VAL A 39 -17.47 4.54 6.10
C VAL A 39 -16.37 4.27 7.14
N MET A 40 -15.22 3.76 6.72
CA MET A 40 -14.10 3.45 7.60
C MET A 40 -13.20 4.68 7.84
N LYS A 41 -13.72 5.72 8.46
CA LYS A 41 -12.92 6.89 8.82
C LYS A 41 -12.00 6.58 10.00
N PRO A 42 -10.71 6.94 9.92
CA PRO A 42 -9.80 6.71 11.04
C PRO A 42 -10.20 7.57 12.24
N GLN A 43 -9.94 7.05 13.44
CA GLN A 43 -10.06 7.83 14.66
C GLN A 43 -9.19 9.11 14.57
N PRO A 44 -9.61 10.23 15.19
CA PRO A 44 -8.88 11.51 15.08
C PRO A 44 -7.41 11.41 15.45
N TRP A 45 -7.06 10.63 16.47
CA TRP A 45 -5.67 10.45 16.87
C TRP A 45 -4.83 9.68 15.84
N VAL A 46 -5.42 8.69 15.13
CA VAL A 46 -4.76 7.98 14.02
C VAL A 46 -4.51 8.96 12.86
N ALA A 47 -5.52 9.78 12.53
CA ALA A 47 -5.38 10.80 11.50
C ALA A 47 -4.28 11.81 11.84
N ALA A 48 -4.20 12.24 13.11
CA ALA A 48 -3.13 13.13 13.57
C ALA A 48 -1.74 12.51 13.45
N MET A 49 -1.59 11.22 13.75
CA MET A 49 -0.31 10.51 13.57
C MET A 49 0.12 10.43 12.11
N VAL A 50 -0.83 10.12 11.22
CA VAL A 50 -0.57 10.11 9.77
C VAL A 50 -0.15 11.51 9.29
N ALA A 51 -0.84 12.56 9.75
CA ALA A 51 -0.50 13.94 9.42
C ALA A 51 0.92 14.28 9.90
N ALA A 52 1.28 13.98 11.15
CA ALA A 52 2.61 14.27 11.69
C ALA A 52 3.75 13.62 10.87
N VAL A 53 3.55 12.36 10.41
CA VAL A 53 4.53 11.69 9.54
C VAL A 53 4.64 12.38 8.18
N LEU A 54 3.52 12.78 7.60
CA LEU A 54 3.47 13.43 6.27
C LEU A 54 3.94 14.89 6.33
N ASP A 55 3.68 15.61 7.42
CA ASP A 55 4.14 16.99 7.63
C ASP A 55 5.67 17.03 7.70
N GLY A 56 6.30 16.04 8.32
CA GLY A 56 7.75 15.86 8.29
C GLY A 56 8.32 15.64 6.88
N ALA A 57 7.51 15.13 5.96
CA ALA A 57 7.89 14.97 4.55
C ALA A 57 7.66 16.25 3.72
N GLY A 58 6.86 17.20 4.20
CA GLY A 58 6.51 18.43 3.48
C GLY A 58 5.79 18.14 2.14
N ASP A 59 6.05 19.00 1.14
CA ASP A 59 5.46 18.90 -0.20
C ASP A 59 6.24 17.98 -1.16
N LYS A 60 7.08 17.11 -0.61
CA LYS A 60 7.87 16.18 -1.42
C LYS A 60 6.99 15.17 -2.15
N TYR A 61 7.44 14.74 -3.31
CA TYR A 61 6.84 13.64 -4.05
C TYR A 61 6.94 12.34 -3.23
N ARG A 62 5.83 11.63 -3.06
CA ARG A 62 5.71 10.49 -2.16
C ARG A 62 5.57 9.20 -2.96
N VAL A 63 6.58 8.35 -2.89
CA VAL A 63 6.50 6.98 -3.44
C VAL A 63 6.23 6.02 -2.30
N GLY A 64 5.07 5.38 -2.30
CA GLY A 64 4.68 4.41 -1.28
C GLY A 64 5.18 3.01 -1.61
N PHE A 65 5.89 2.39 -0.68
CA PHE A 65 6.34 1.00 -0.78
C PHE A 65 5.56 0.13 0.20
N HIS A 66 4.96 -0.94 -0.27
CA HIS A 66 4.53 -2.03 0.59
C HIS A 66 5.37 -3.28 0.30
N ILE A 67 6.30 -3.58 1.20
CA ILE A 67 7.21 -4.73 1.11
C ILE A 67 6.75 -5.80 2.09
N ARG A 68 6.13 -6.87 1.59
CA ARG A 68 5.70 -8.04 2.36
C ARG A 68 6.72 -9.15 2.22
N MET A 69 7.55 -9.36 3.25
CA MET A 69 8.54 -10.45 3.27
C MET A 69 7.90 -11.78 3.67
N GLY A 70 6.98 -11.76 4.62
CA GLY A 70 6.44 -12.97 5.21
C GLY A 70 7.50 -13.73 6.02
N ASN A 71 7.42 -15.05 6.05
CA ASN A 71 8.30 -15.87 6.90
C ASN A 71 9.81 -15.81 6.54
N SER A 72 10.19 -15.13 5.45
CA SER A 72 11.59 -14.96 5.07
C SER A 72 12.30 -13.80 5.77
N GLY A 73 11.60 -12.94 6.48
CA GLY A 73 12.20 -11.75 7.10
C GLY A 73 11.22 -10.84 7.83
N SER A 74 9.99 -11.32 8.13
CA SER A 74 9.05 -10.54 8.92
C SER A 74 9.45 -10.44 10.38
N ALA A 75 9.04 -9.37 11.03
CA ALA A 75 9.22 -9.14 12.47
C ALA A 75 8.33 -10.06 13.33
N PHE A 76 7.45 -10.85 12.73
CA PHE A 76 6.55 -11.80 13.37
C PHE A 76 6.47 -13.09 12.54
N LYS A 77 6.05 -14.19 13.18
CA LYS A 77 5.90 -15.49 12.51
C LYS A 77 4.77 -15.43 11.47
N ASP A 78 5.10 -15.74 10.22
CA ASP A 78 4.14 -15.89 9.12
C ASP A 78 4.19 -17.33 8.58
N SER A 79 3.13 -17.77 7.94
CA SER A 79 3.06 -19.10 7.31
C SER A 79 3.62 -19.11 5.88
N HIS A 80 3.80 -17.95 5.26
CA HIS A 80 4.16 -17.83 3.85
C HIS A 80 5.35 -16.92 3.63
N VAL A 81 6.15 -17.25 2.62
CA VAL A 81 7.21 -16.40 2.07
C VAL A 81 6.66 -15.67 0.86
N PHE A 82 6.55 -14.35 0.94
CA PHE A 82 6.14 -13.52 -0.20
C PHE A 82 7.33 -13.07 -1.03
N LEU A 83 8.34 -12.53 -0.36
CA LEU A 83 9.54 -11.99 -0.99
C LEU A 83 10.79 -12.56 -0.31
N THR A 84 11.92 -12.50 -0.99
CA THR A 84 13.24 -12.82 -0.45
C THR A 84 14.08 -11.54 -0.35
N LYS A 85 15.17 -11.56 0.44
CA LYS A 85 16.04 -10.40 0.65
C LYS A 85 16.44 -9.66 -0.66
N PRO A 86 16.84 -10.32 -1.75
CA PRO A 86 17.18 -9.63 -2.99
C PRO A 86 16.04 -8.82 -3.59
N ALA A 87 14.77 -9.21 -3.35
CA ALA A 87 13.63 -8.48 -3.89
C ALA A 87 13.46 -7.07 -3.30
N ILE A 88 14.04 -6.79 -2.12
CA ILE A 88 14.05 -5.45 -1.51
C ILE A 88 14.66 -4.43 -2.48
N TRP A 89 15.74 -4.81 -3.15
CA TRP A 89 16.43 -3.93 -4.10
C TRP A 89 15.62 -3.67 -5.37
N GLY A 90 14.78 -4.63 -5.80
CA GLY A 90 13.84 -4.40 -6.89
C GLY A 90 12.81 -3.30 -6.59
N PHE A 91 12.36 -3.18 -5.33
CA PHE A 91 11.54 -2.03 -4.90
C PHE A 91 12.32 -0.72 -5.00
N ALA A 92 13.56 -0.71 -4.55
CA ALA A 92 14.41 0.48 -4.63
C ALA A 92 14.66 0.92 -6.07
N GLU A 93 15.03 0.00 -6.96
CA GLU A 93 15.22 0.25 -8.41
C GLU A 93 13.95 0.81 -9.05
N ARG A 94 12.79 0.23 -8.67
CA ARG A 94 11.50 0.73 -9.15
C ARG A 94 11.20 2.13 -8.63
N GLY A 95 11.47 2.41 -7.35
CA GLY A 95 11.33 3.74 -6.75
C GLY A 95 12.20 4.78 -7.42
N GLU A 96 13.47 4.46 -7.69
CA GLU A 96 14.38 5.33 -8.44
C GLU A 96 13.87 5.59 -9.87
N SER A 97 13.34 4.55 -10.53
CA SER A 97 12.77 4.69 -11.88
C SER A 97 11.55 5.61 -11.89
N VAL A 98 10.64 5.44 -10.92
CA VAL A 98 9.44 6.28 -10.74
C VAL A 98 9.83 7.73 -10.46
N MET A 99 10.77 7.95 -9.56
CA MET A 99 11.29 9.28 -9.22
C MET A 99 11.84 9.98 -10.47
N ARG A 100 12.71 9.31 -11.24
CA ARG A 100 13.25 9.85 -12.50
C ARG A 100 12.17 10.14 -13.53
N ALA A 101 11.21 9.23 -13.71
CA ALA A 101 10.10 9.41 -14.65
C ALA A 101 9.20 10.60 -14.30
N ALA A 102 9.09 10.91 -13.00
CA ALA A 102 8.36 12.09 -12.51
C ALA A 102 9.19 13.39 -12.55
N GLY A 103 10.43 13.36 -13.09
CA GLY A 103 11.35 14.51 -13.08
C GLY A 103 11.79 14.93 -11.68
N ARG A 104 11.81 14.00 -10.73
CA ARG A 104 12.13 14.25 -9.32
C ARG A 104 13.53 13.74 -8.96
N THR A 105 14.05 14.27 -7.86
CA THR A 105 15.35 13.92 -7.28
C THR A 105 15.19 13.38 -5.87
N ALA A 106 16.26 12.88 -5.26
CA ALA A 106 16.26 12.45 -3.86
C ALA A 106 15.96 13.59 -2.88
N ARG A 107 16.17 14.85 -3.25
CA ARG A 107 15.94 16.01 -2.37
C ARG A 107 14.47 16.37 -2.25
N ASP A 108 13.70 16.14 -3.31
CA ASP A 108 12.28 16.47 -3.42
C ASP A 108 11.37 15.24 -3.44
N THR A 109 11.89 14.09 -3.02
CA THR A 109 11.16 12.82 -2.93
C THR A 109 11.33 12.20 -1.56
N VAL A 110 10.29 11.53 -1.07
CA VAL A 110 10.35 10.60 0.06
C VAL A 110 9.74 9.25 -0.32
N TRP A 111 10.26 8.21 0.30
CA TRP A 111 9.73 6.86 0.16
C TRP A 111 9.02 6.47 1.45
N VAL A 112 7.69 6.41 1.38
CA VAL A 112 6.84 5.99 2.49
C VAL A 112 6.85 4.47 2.52
N LEU A 113 7.55 3.90 3.51
CA LEU A 113 7.76 2.46 3.62
C LEU A 113 6.80 1.84 4.63
N SER A 114 5.96 0.94 4.15
CA SER A 114 5.20 -0.03 4.94
C SER A 114 5.79 -1.42 4.72
N THR A 115 6.24 -2.06 5.79
CA THR A 115 6.83 -3.41 5.71
C THR A 115 6.60 -4.19 6.98
N ASP A 116 6.49 -5.50 6.86
CA ASP A 116 6.50 -6.46 7.97
C ASP A 116 7.91 -6.82 8.45
N SER A 117 8.97 -6.28 7.81
CA SER A 117 10.36 -6.68 8.00
C SER A 117 11.23 -5.55 8.54
N ASN A 118 11.91 -5.80 9.67
CA ASN A 118 12.96 -4.88 10.16
C ASN A 118 14.13 -4.86 9.18
N LEU A 119 14.52 -6.02 8.66
CA LEU A 119 15.59 -6.13 7.67
C LEU A 119 15.35 -5.25 6.45
N ALA A 120 14.12 -5.24 5.90
CA ALA A 120 13.82 -4.41 4.74
C ALA A 120 13.95 -2.92 5.05
N GLU A 121 13.52 -2.48 6.23
CA GLU A 121 13.71 -1.09 6.65
C GLU A 121 15.18 -0.75 6.86
N GLU A 122 15.93 -1.59 7.55
CA GLU A 122 17.37 -1.39 7.83
C GLU A 122 18.18 -1.27 6.53
N GLU A 123 18.00 -2.20 5.59
CA GLU A 123 18.69 -2.19 4.29
C GLU A 123 18.38 -0.92 3.48
N LEU A 124 17.11 -0.53 3.42
CA LEU A 124 16.72 0.67 2.69
C LEU A 124 17.21 1.95 3.36
N ARG A 125 17.13 2.04 4.70
CA ARG A 125 17.65 3.20 5.44
C ARG A 125 19.17 3.33 5.35
N ALA A 126 19.89 2.22 5.36
CA ALA A 126 21.35 2.23 5.22
C ALA A 126 21.79 2.88 3.88
N LYS A 127 21.02 2.71 2.81
CA LYS A 127 21.34 3.27 1.49
C LYS A 127 20.72 4.64 1.24
N TYR A 128 19.45 4.85 1.68
CA TYR A 128 18.66 6.01 1.29
C TYR A 128 18.40 7.01 2.44
N GLY A 129 18.79 6.67 3.67
CA GLY A 129 18.76 7.56 4.83
C GLY A 129 17.40 8.21 5.06
N GLU A 130 17.41 9.53 5.15
CA GLU A 130 16.23 10.36 5.42
C GLU A 130 15.14 10.31 4.34
N MET A 131 15.44 9.76 3.17
CA MET A 131 14.41 9.56 2.15
C MET A 131 13.38 8.51 2.56
N ILE A 132 13.74 7.60 3.51
CA ILE A 132 12.84 6.56 4.00
C ILE A 132 12.01 7.09 5.17
N VAL A 133 10.71 7.16 4.97
CA VAL A 133 9.74 7.57 5.97
C VAL A 133 8.86 6.38 6.36
N THR A 134 8.71 6.14 7.65
CA THR A 134 7.87 5.06 8.20
C THR A 134 7.04 5.57 9.37
N ALA A 135 5.93 4.92 9.67
CA ALA A 135 5.26 5.14 10.95
C ALA A 135 6.19 4.76 12.10
N SER A 136 6.14 5.50 13.19
CA SER A 136 6.91 5.25 14.41
C SER A 136 5.96 5.05 15.61
N GLY A 137 6.50 4.62 16.74
CA GLY A 137 5.74 4.51 18.00
C GLY A 137 4.95 3.22 18.19
N TYR A 138 4.79 2.40 17.15
CA TYR A 138 4.11 1.11 17.22
C TYR A 138 4.96 0.00 16.61
N ARG A 139 4.98 -1.16 17.26
CA ARG A 139 5.68 -2.33 16.73
C ARG A 139 4.95 -2.92 15.51
N ARG A 140 5.66 -3.64 14.68
CA ARG A 140 5.05 -4.41 13.59
C ARG A 140 4.34 -5.63 14.16
N GLY A 141 3.16 -5.94 13.61
CA GLY A 141 2.38 -7.08 14.01
C GLY A 141 1.54 -7.63 12.86
N HIS A 142 0.98 -8.81 13.04
CA HIS A 142 0.10 -9.42 12.05
C HIS A 142 -1.34 -8.93 12.24
N SER A 143 -1.96 -8.40 11.20
CA SER A 143 -3.35 -7.92 11.23
C SER A 143 -4.37 -9.00 11.67
N LYS A 144 -4.06 -10.29 11.47
CA LYS A 144 -4.89 -11.42 11.94
C LYS A 144 -4.94 -11.55 13.46
N THR A 145 -3.98 -10.99 14.19
CA THR A 145 -3.97 -11.07 15.65
C THR A 145 -4.95 -10.08 16.30
N GLY A 146 -5.42 -9.07 15.54
CA GLY A 146 -6.49 -8.15 15.94
C GLY A 146 -6.33 -7.59 17.35
N ALA A 147 -7.33 -7.76 18.19
CA ALA A 147 -7.36 -7.25 19.57
C ALA A 147 -6.24 -7.81 20.48
N LYS A 148 -5.62 -8.95 20.12
CA LYS A 148 -4.50 -9.53 20.87
C LYS A 148 -3.17 -8.83 20.58
N ASP A 149 -3.12 -8.04 19.51
CA ASP A 149 -1.95 -7.24 19.09
C ASP A 149 -2.41 -5.85 18.63
N ALA A 150 -2.90 -5.06 19.58
CA ALA A 150 -3.44 -3.73 19.32
C ALA A 150 -2.38 -2.81 18.65
N ASP A 151 -1.12 -2.89 19.05
CA ASP A 151 -0.03 -2.11 18.47
C ASP A 151 0.20 -2.49 17.00
N GLY A 152 0.31 -3.77 16.72
CA GLY A 152 0.51 -4.27 15.35
C GLY A 152 -0.65 -3.92 14.42
N PHE A 153 -1.89 -4.00 14.93
CA PHE A 153 -3.07 -3.59 14.18
C PHE A 153 -3.08 -2.08 13.93
N THR A 154 -2.83 -1.28 14.97
CA THR A 154 -2.72 0.19 14.87
C THR A 154 -1.67 0.60 13.83
N ARG A 155 -0.48 -0.01 13.90
CA ARG A 155 0.58 0.21 12.93
C ARG A 155 0.12 -0.10 11.51
N ALA A 156 -0.55 -1.23 11.30
CA ALA A 156 -1.06 -1.60 9.98
C ALA A 156 -2.08 -0.58 9.42
N VAL A 157 -2.95 -0.05 10.27
CA VAL A 157 -3.91 1.00 9.87
C VAL A 157 -3.17 2.29 9.48
N ILE A 158 -2.20 2.73 10.29
CA ILE A 158 -1.40 3.92 9.98
C ILE A 158 -0.65 3.74 8.66
N ASP A 159 -0.01 2.60 8.45
CA ASP A 159 0.73 2.27 7.23
C ASP A 159 -0.19 2.29 5.99
N LEU A 160 -1.41 1.75 6.08
CA LEU A 160 -2.41 1.83 5.00
C LEU A 160 -2.78 3.28 4.67
N LEU A 161 -3.03 4.09 5.68
CA LEU A 161 -3.38 5.50 5.50
C LEU A 161 -2.22 6.33 4.95
N LEU A 162 -0.99 6.04 5.34
CA LEU A 162 0.21 6.67 4.77
C LEU A 162 0.34 6.33 3.28
N LEU A 163 0.22 5.04 2.93
CA LEU A 163 0.27 4.61 1.53
C LEU A 163 -0.83 5.26 0.68
N SER A 164 -2.03 5.43 1.24
CA SER A 164 -3.16 6.06 0.53
C SER A 164 -2.91 7.52 0.16
N ARG A 165 -1.92 8.17 0.77
CA ARG A 165 -1.54 9.58 0.54
C ARG A 165 -0.32 9.74 -0.37
N CYS A 166 0.19 8.65 -0.92
CA CYS A 166 1.32 8.69 -1.84
C CYS A 166 0.89 9.07 -3.27
N ASP A 167 1.86 9.52 -4.06
CA ASP A 167 1.67 9.94 -5.46
C ASP A 167 1.91 8.79 -6.43
N TYR A 168 2.64 7.76 -5.98
CA TYR A 168 2.86 6.50 -6.69
C TYR A 168 2.98 5.35 -5.69
N LEU A 169 2.53 4.14 -6.05
CA LEU A 169 2.61 2.96 -5.20
C LEU A 169 3.42 1.84 -5.85
N VAL A 170 4.34 1.25 -5.09
CA VAL A 170 5.05 0.00 -5.44
C VAL A 170 4.68 -1.05 -4.39
N LEU A 171 3.93 -2.05 -4.80
CA LEU A 171 3.22 -2.94 -3.89
C LEU A 171 3.61 -4.40 -4.13
N THR A 172 3.68 -5.20 -3.08
CA THR A 172 3.87 -6.66 -3.20
C THR A 172 2.60 -7.31 -3.77
N SER A 173 2.73 -8.07 -4.85
CA SER A 173 1.61 -8.84 -5.41
C SER A 173 1.12 -9.92 -4.43
N HIS A 174 -0.12 -10.41 -4.63
CA HIS A 174 -0.78 -11.43 -3.80
C HIS A 174 -0.92 -11.07 -2.30
N SER A 175 -0.71 -9.81 -1.92
CA SER A 175 -0.96 -9.32 -0.57
C SER A 175 -2.27 -8.57 -0.48
N THR A 176 -3.19 -9.02 0.39
CA THR A 176 -4.45 -8.32 0.67
C THR A 176 -4.21 -6.88 1.14
N PHE A 177 -3.15 -6.65 1.91
CA PHE A 177 -2.75 -5.31 2.34
C PHE A 177 -2.45 -4.39 1.15
N SER A 178 -1.73 -4.89 0.13
CA SER A 178 -1.46 -4.16 -1.11
C SER A 178 -2.76 -3.81 -1.85
N VAL A 179 -3.70 -4.75 -1.90
CA VAL A 179 -5.02 -4.52 -2.54
C VAL A 179 -5.77 -3.40 -1.82
N ILE A 180 -5.85 -3.46 -0.48
CA ILE A 180 -6.52 -2.42 0.32
C ILE A 180 -5.82 -1.08 0.13
N ALA A 181 -4.48 -1.01 0.24
CA ALA A 181 -3.72 0.23 0.06
C ALA A 181 -4.02 0.90 -1.29
N ARG A 182 -4.03 0.11 -2.37
CA ARG A 182 -4.39 0.58 -3.71
C ARG A 182 -5.84 1.06 -3.78
N THR A 183 -6.76 0.32 -3.16
CA THR A 183 -8.20 0.63 -3.20
C THR A 183 -8.52 1.95 -2.49
N ILE A 184 -7.88 2.24 -1.36
CA ILE A 184 -8.10 3.48 -0.60
C ILE A 184 -7.24 4.65 -1.06
N ALA A 185 -6.26 4.43 -1.92
CA ALA A 185 -5.46 5.50 -2.52
C ALA A 185 -6.34 6.48 -3.30
N ARG A 186 -5.85 7.70 -3.51
CA ARG A 186 -6.55 8.71 -4.31
C ARG A 186 -6.84 8.18 -5.71
N ASP A 187 -7.89 8.67 -6.34
CA ASP A 187 -8.23 8.26 -7.70
C ASP A 187 -7.08 8.61 -8.66
N GLY A 188 -6.80 7.67 -9.57
CA GLY A 188 -5.77 7.84 -10.57
C GLY A 188 -4.33 7.68 -10.07
N VAL A 189 -4.09 7.34 -8.78
CA VAL A 189 -2.73 7.07 -8.31
C VAL A 189 -2.15 5.87 -9.06
N PRO A 190 -1.06 6.07 -9.83
CA PRO A 190 -0.42 4.99 -10.54
C PRO A 190 0.26 4.03 -9.56
N HIS A 191 0.31 2.75 -9.94
CA HIS A 191 0.92 1.73 -9.11
C HIS A 191 1.63 0.66 -9.93
N TYR A 192 2.56 -0.03 -9.28
CA TYR A 192 3.25 -1.20 -9.79
C TYR A 192 3.16 -2.35 -8.79
N MET A 193 2.80 -3.54 -9.26
CA MET A 193 2.75 -4.75 -8.45
C MET A 193 4.05 -5.53 -8.63
N MET A 194 4.91 -5.50 -7.63
CA MET A 194 6.13 -6.30 -7.59
C MET A 194 5.78 -7.79 -7.53
N PRO A 195 6.31 -8.61 -8.43
CA PRO A 195 6.09 -10.05 -8.38
C PRO A 195 6.50 -10.63 -7.02
N SER A 196 5.67 -11.47 -6.45
CA SER A 196 5.96 -12.21 -5.23
C SER A 196 5.69 -13.70 -5.45
N ARG A 197 6.23 -14.53 -4.57
CA ARG A 197 5.84 -15.93 -4.51
C ARG A 197 4.38 -15.98 -4.04
N GLY A 198 3.47 -16.32 -4.95
CA GLY A 198 2.05 -16.48 -4.63
C GLY A 198 1.82 -17.70 -3.72
N TYR A 199 0.59 -17.83 -3.23
CA TYR A 199 0.09 -19.07 -2.64
C TYR A 199 -0.11 -20.08 -3.80
N TRP A 200 0.87 -20.92 -4.07
CA TRP A 200 0.76 -22.09 -4.96
C TRP A 200 0.96 -23.33 -4.17
#